data_0301015dee62cfdb1d5808ef56e52a28
#
_entry.id   0301015dee62cfdb1d5808ef56e52a28
#
_cell.length_a   1.000
_cell.length_b   1.000
_cell.length_c   1.000
_cell.angle_alpha   90.00
_cell.angle_beta   90.00
_cell.angle_gamma   90.00
#
_symmetry.space_group_name_H-M   'P 1'
#
loop_
_entity.id
_entity.type
_entity.pdbx_description
1 polymer ?
#
loop_
_entity_poly.entity_id
_entity_poly.type
_entity_poly.pdbx_seq_one_letter_code
_entity_poly.pdbx_strand_id
1 'polypeptide(L)'
;MISFDDRHGPADAAPASAYPDTSVPDWYRDAKLGIFVHWGLYSVPAWADVLDRSDVTAETAYARHQYAEWYANTVRIDGSPTKDRHERLHGIGHSYEDFADDWHPGGDAAAGIARLASRAGARYLVPTTKHHDGFCLWDSATTPFTAARRGPGRDLLAELAAATRAEGMRLGLYYSGAHDWHVTDFPPLTSNDDLFALRRNDPAFAAFTAAQLRELIDRFAPDILWNDIDWPDAGKYDGPDSLQQLFRDHLAAVPDGMINDRWGVPVHGVLTREYQDITSVQAEPFESTRGLGLSFGYNADESAEHALDGTALIRLLVDVVSKNGNLLINVGPRADGSVPALQSAALEQLGEWLAAHGEAIYGTRPWFHDAVTTPPDRVRFTLGTTADGSPVLHALLLDPAAGAVTLDAQVTAALREIAEHQQVDGAGGLVLSPDPRHGAVSVATIPLREMPARG
;
A
#
# COMPACT_ATOMS: atom_id res chain seq x y z
N MET A 1 10.73 7.43 10.57
CA MET A 1 10.17 7.12 9.24
C MET A 1 11.35 6.92 8.30
N ILE A 2 11.42 5.79 7.63
CA ILE A 2 12.52 5.48 6.70
C ILE A 2 12.23 6.27 5.44
N SER A 3 13.12 7.20 5.04
CA SER A 3 13.05 7.85 3.72
C SER A 3 13.79 6.98 2.71
N PHE A 4 13.12 6.56 1.65
CA PHE A 4 13.72 5.81 0.55
C PHE A 4 14.20 6.73 -0.59
N ASP A 5 13.88 8.03 -0.52
CA ASP A 5 14.07 9.00 -1.61
C ASP A 5 15.54 9.28 -1.98
N ASP A 6 16.51 8.99 -1.09
CA ASP A 6 17.93 9.35 -1.30
C ASP A 6 18.85 8.13 -1.55
N ARG A 7 18.31 6.92 -1.75
CA ARG A 7 19.12 5.72 -1.86
C ARG A 7 19.19 5.22 -3.29
N HIS A 8 20.17 5.71 -3.99
CA HIS A 8 20.59 5.15 -5.26
C HIS A 8 21.38 3.86 -5.01
N GLY A 9 21.23 2.89 -5.91
CA GLY A 9 22.06 1.69 -5.93
C GLY A 9 23.56 2.05 -6.01
N PRO A 10 24.45 1.03 -6.01
CA PRO A 10 25.88 1.26 -6.11
C PRO A 10 26.21 2.15 -7.31
N ALA A 11 27.26 2.97 -7.19
CA ALA A 11 27.62 4.00 -8.17
C ALA A 11 27.87 3.47 -9.60
N ASP A 12 28.14 2.19 -9.73
CA ASP A 12 28.39 1.45 -10.97
C ASP A 12 27.19 0.55 -11.41
N ALA A 13 26.02 0.68 -10.73
CA ALA A 13 24.81 0.00 -11.17
C ALA A 13 24.39 0.45 -12.58
N ALA A 14 23.57 -0.38 -13.24
CA ALA A 14 23.11 -0.08 -14.58
C ALA A 14 22.37 1.26 -14.67
N PRO A 15 22.64 2.06 -15.72
CA PRO A 15 21.97 3.34 -15.88
C PRO A 15 20.49 3.17 -16.20
N ALA A 16 19.67 4.21 -15.95
CA ALA A 16 18.24 4.20 -16.23
C ALA A 16 17.88 3.75 -17.66
N SER A 17 18.72 4.11 -18.65
CA SER A 17 18.53 3.72 -20.06
C SER A 17 18.65 2.21 -20.33
N ALA A 18 19.17 1.44 -19.39
CA ALA A 18 19.26 -0.02 -19.50
C ALA A 18 17.96 -0.74 -19.09
N TYR A 19 17.06 -0.04 -18.39
CA TYR A 19 15.78 -0.57 -17.96
C TYR A 19 14.69 -0.35 -19.03
N PRO A 20 13.63 -1.18 -19.04
CA PRO A 20 12.47 -0.90 -19.87
C PRO A 20 11.72 0.35 -19.37
N ASP A 21 10.79 0.85 -20.19
CA ASP A 21 9.84 1.89 -19.75
C ASP A 21 8.94 1.34 -18.64
N THR A 22 8.95 2.01 -17.48
CA THR A 22 8.18 1.66 -16.30
C THR A 22 7.11 2.71 -15.98
N SER A 23 6.71 3.52 -16.98
CA SER A 23 5.70 4.57 -16.79
C SER A 23 4.40 4.00 -16.22
N VAL A 24 3.74 4.80 -15.37
CA VAL A 24 2.51 4.38 -14.68
C VAL A 24 1.38 4.20 -15.69
N PRO A 25 0.80 2.98 -15.83
CA PRO A 25 -0.25 2.71 -16.79
C PRO A 25 -1.57 3.38 -16.42
N ASP A 26 -2.41 3.68 -17.42
CA ASP A 26 -3.69 4.40 -17.20
C ASP A 26 -4.63 3.63 -16.28
N TRP A 27 -4.71 2.29 -16.39
CA TRP A 27 -5.56 1.50 -15.51
C TRP A 27 -5.23 1.72 -14.02
N TYR A 28 -3.92 1.85 -13.70
CA TYR A 28 -3.48 2.08 -12.33
C TYR A 28 -3.85 3.49 -11.88
N ARG A 29 -3.66 4.48 -12.75
CA ARG A 29 -4.08 5.87 -12.48
C ARG A 29 -5.59 6.01 -12.28
N ASP A 30 -6.38 5.11 -12.87
CA ASP A 30 -7.85 5.09 -12.76
C ASP A 30 -8.34 4.30 -11.55
N ALA A 31 -7.55 3.34 -11.07
CA ALA A 31 -7.91 2.41 -10.00
C ALA A 31 -8.17 3.07 -8.64
N LYS A 32 -7.35 4.02 -8.23
CA LYS A 32 -7.41 4.86 -7.02
C LYS A 32 -7.36 4.12 -5.68
N LEU A 33 -7.89 2.91 -5.57
CA LEU A 33 -7.94 2.14 -4.34
C LEU A 33 -7.45 0.71 -4.56
N GLY A 34 -6.45 0.32 -3.78
CA GLY A 34 -5.99 -1.05 -3.61
C GLY A 34 -6.06 -1.49 -2.16
N ILE A 35 -6.09 -2.80 -1.95
CA ILE A 35 -5.95 -3.40 -0.62
C ILE A 35 -4.61 -4.12 -0.54
N PHE A 36 -3.80 -3.73 0.44
CA PHE A 36 -2.60 -4.44 0.85
C PHE A 36 -2.99 -5.52 1.85
N VAL A 37 -2.39 -6.71 1.77
CA VAL A 37 -2.67 -7.82 2.68
C VAL A 37 -1.37 -8.31 3.29
N HIS A 38 -1.11 -7.90 4.52
CA HIS A 38 0.00 -8.45 5.31
C HIS A 38 -0.50 -9.67 6.09
N TRP A 39 -0.42 -10.83 5.47
CA TRP A 39 -0.79 -12.11 6.02
C TRP A 39 0.36 -13.10 5.87
N GLY A 40 0.89 -13.61 6.96
CA GLY A 40 2.09 -14.40 6.98
C GLY A 40 2.26 -15.12 8.31
N LEU A 41 3.43 -15.72 8.51
CA LEU A 41 3.73 -16.48 9.73
C LEU A 41 3.61 -15.62 10.99
N TYR A 42 3.90 -14.31 10.89
CA TYR A 42 3.74 -13.33 11.97
C TYR A 42 2.27 -13.15 12.43
N SER A 43 1.30 -13.59 11.64
CA SER A 43 -0.12 -13.59 12.07
C SER A 43 -0.41 -14.63 13.15
N VAL A 44 0.49 -15.58 13.40
CA VAL A 44 0.34 -16.60 14.45
C VAL A 44 0.65 -16.03 15.83
N PRO A 45 1.86 -15.45 16.11
CA PRO A 45 2.10 -14.76 17.38
C PRO A 45 1.28 -13.48 17.51
N ALA A 46 0.90 -12.85 16.40
CA ALA A 46 -0.07 -11.75 16.29
C ALA A 46 0.18 -10.62 17.28
N TRP A 47 1.44 -10.19 17.43
CA TRP A 47 1.80 -9.23 18.46
C TRP A 47 2.94 -8.31 18.05
N ALA A 48 2.78 -7.04 18.39
CA ALA A 48 3.82 -6.02 18.48
C ALA A 48 3.51 -5.09 19.66
N ASP A 49 4.51 -4.36 20.14
CA ASP A 49 4.30 -3.36 21.18
C ASP A 49 3.39 -2.23 20.64
N VAL A 50 2.43 -1.81 21.46
CA VAL A 50 1.51 -0.70 21.12
C VAL A 50 1.93 0.53 21.91
N LEU A 51 2.49 1.50 21.21
CA LEU A 51 2.98 2.75 21.79
C LEU A 51 2.38 3.93 21.05
N ASP A 52 2.23 5.04 21.78
CA ASP A 52 2.08 6.33 21.11
C ASP A 52 3.37 6.64 20.32
N ARG A 53 3.22 7.10 19.08
CA ARG A 53 4.37 7.42 18.22
C ARG A 53 5.30 8.47 18.85
N SER A 54 4.78 9.33 19.73
CA SER A 54 5.57 10.30 20.48
C SER A 54 6.50 9.66 21.50
N ASP A 55 6.23 8.40 21.93
CA ASP A 55 7.01 7.68 22.93
C ASP A 55 8.11 6.80 22.32
N VAL A 56 8.14 6.70 20.99
CA VAL A 56 9.17 5.94 20.25
C VAL A 56 10.37 6.83 20.00
N THR A 57 11.51 6.51 20.60
CA THR A 57 12.80 7.15 20.33
C THR A 57 13.62 6.35 19.31
N ALA A 58 14.65 6.96 18.73
CA ALA A 58 15.54 6.29 17.79
C ALA A 58 16.22 5.04 18.43
N GLU A 59 16.53 5.11 19.73
CA GLU A 59 17.18 4.02 20.47
C GLU A 59 16.23 2.85 20.77
N THR A 60 14.93 3.11 20.87
CA THR A 60 13.93 2.10 21.24
C THR A 60 13.10 1.60 20.05
N ALA A 61 13.17 2.28 18.91
CA ALA A 61 12.30 2.05 17.74
C ALA A 61 12.30 0.60 17.26
N TYR A 62 13.43 -0.08 17.28
CA TYR A 62 13.55 -1.47 16.85
C TYR A 62 13.22 -2.48 17.95
N ALA A 63 13.64 -2.23 19.20
CA ALA A 63 13.32 -3.11 20.32
C ALA A 63 11.83 -3.06 20.69
N ARG A 64 11.18 -1.93 20.47
CA ARG A 64 9.73 -1.70 20.69
C ARG A 64 8.99 -1.46 19.38
N HIS A 65 9.34 -2.23 18.35
CA HIS A 65 8.77 -2.08 17.02
C HIS A 65 7.26 -2.33 17.03
N GLN A 66 6.52 -1.44 16.40
CA GLN A 66 5.05 -1.47 16.40
C GLN A 66 4.46 -2.38 15.31
N TYR A 67 5.28 -2.93 14.41
CA TYR A 67 4.84 -3.75 13.29
C TYR A 67 4.94 -5.24 13.65
N ALA A 68 3.81 -5.93 13.68
CA ALA A 68 3.73 -7.35 13.99
C ALA A 68 4.49 -8.22 12.97
N GLU A 69 4.57 -7.81 11.72
CA GLU A 69 5.33 -8.47 10.67
C GLU A 69 6.85 -8.43 10.88
N TRP A 70 7.32 -7.60 11.82
CA TRP A 70 8.72 -7.55 12.27
C TRP A 70 9.01 -8.45 13.45
N TYR A 71 8.06 -9.27 13.91
CA TYR A 71 8.19 -10.14 15.06
C TYR A 71 9.47 -11.00 15.01
N ALA A 72 9.79 -11.59 13.85
CA ALA A 72 10.98 -12.42 13.65
C ALA A 72 12.29 -11.68 13.92
N ASN A 73 12.36 -10.38 13.68
CA ASN A 73 13.50 -9.55 14.06
C ASN A 73 13.44 -9.18 15.55
N THR A 74 12.30 -8.65 15.99
CA THR A 74 12.17 -8.03 17.31
C THR A 74 12.31 -9.04 18.45
N VAL A 75 11.87 -10.30 18.25
CA VAL A 75 12.03 -11.39 19.22
C VAL A 75 13.50 -11.76 19.48
N ARG A 76 14.40 -11.43 18.57
CA ARG A 76 15.85 -11.69 18.68
C ARG A 76 16.59 -10.58 19.42
N ILE A 77 15.97 -9.43 19.69
CA ILE A 77 16.58 -8.29 20.39
C ILE A 77 16.48 -8.51 21.89
N ASP A 78 17.63 -8.59 22.57
CA ASP A 78 17.70 -8.75 24.01
C ASP A 78 17.03 -7.58 24.74
N GLY A 79 16.14 -7.90 25.69
CA GLY A 79 15.36 -6.91 26.44
C GLY A 79 14.20 -6.28 25.68
N SER A 80 13.87 -6.75 24.47
CA SER A 80 12.65 -6.31 23.80
C SER A 80 11.40 -6.88 24.49
N PRO A 81 10.31 -6.12 24.60
CA PRO A 81 9.03 -6.63 25.09
C PRO A 81 8.51 -7.84 24.29
N THR A 82 8.85 -7.92 23.01
CA THR A 82 8.51 -9.05 22.13
C THR A 82 9.20 -10.32 22.60
N LYS A 83 10.51 -10.26 22.90
CA LYS A 83 11.25 -11.41 23.41
C LYS A 83 10.74 -11.86 24.78
N ASP A 84 10.54 -10.95 25.72
CA ASP A 84 10.01 -11.25 27.04
C ASP A 84 8.63 -11.90 26.98
N ARG A 85 7.75 -11.41 26.08
CA ARG A 85 6.44 -12.00 25.85
C ARG A 85 6.54 -13.40 25.22
N HIS A 86 7.40 -13.54 24.22
CA HIS A 86 7.60 -14.81 23.52
C HIS A 86 8.07 -15.91 24.48
N GLU A 87 9.13 -15.65 25.26
CA GLU A 87 9.67 -16.59 26.22
C GLU A 87 8.66 -16.96 27.32
N ARG A 88 7.85 -16.01 27.76
CA ARG A 88 6.79 -16.25 28.75
C ARG A 88 5.66 -17.13 28.21
N LEU A 89 5.25 -16.96 26.95
CA LEU A 89 4.07 -17.64 26.38
C LEU A 89 4.44 -18.97 25.73
N HIS A 90 5.58 -19.05 25.06
CA HIS A 90 5.99 -20.18 24.21
C HIS A 90 7.20 -20.92 24.78
N GLY A 91 7.96 -20.30 25.72
CA GLY A 91 9.19 -20.87 26.31
C GLY A 91 10.45 -20.48 25.52
N ILE A 92 11.60 -20.51 26.20
CA ILE A 92 12.90 -20.07 25.66
C ILE A 92 13.34 -20.88 24.42
N GLY A 93 12.90 -22.14 24.31
CA GLY A 93 13.32 -23.03 23.21
C GLY A 93 12.42 -22.96 21.96
N HIS A 94 11.33 -22.23 22.00
CA HIS A 94 10.44 -22.05 20.86
C HIS A 94 11.04 -21.04 19.88
N SER A 95 11.20 -21.40 18.62
CA SER A 95 11.70 -20.50 17.60
C SER A 95 10.56 -19.80 16.85
N TYR A 96 10.86 -18.71 16.15
CA TYR A 96 9.86 -18.09 15.27
C TYR A 96 9.35 -19.06 14.21
N GLU A 97 10.21 -19.92 13.70
CA GLU A 97 9.87 -20.89 12.65
C GLU A 97 8.88 -21.96 13.13
N ASP A 98 8.85 -22.25 14.43
CA ASP A 98 7.93 -23.25 15.01
C ASP A 98 6.47 -22.80 14.90
N PHE A 99 6.19 -21.50 14.78
CA PHE A 99 4.86 -21.01 14.50
C PHE A 99 4.28 -21.50 13.17
N ALA A 100 5.13 -21.94 12.23
CA ALA A 100 4.64 -22.50 10.98
C ALA A 100 3.82 -23.78 11.22
N ASP A 101 4.21 -24.60 12.19
CA ASP A 101 3.53 -25.85 12.51
C ASP A 101 2.18 -25.62 13.22
N ASP A 102 2.01 -24.44 13.84
CA ASP A 102 0.76 -23.99 14.48
C ASP A 102 -0.17 -23.21 13.53
N TRP A 103 0.28 -22.93 12.32
CA TRP A 103 -0.50 -22.11 11.38
C TRP A 103 -1.49 -22.95 10.54
N HIS A 104 -2.77 -22.80 10.86
CA HIS A 104 -3.87 -23.52 10.21
C HIS A 104 -4.94 -22.56 9.67
N PRO A 105 -4.71 -21.90 8.52
CA PRO A 105 -5.70 -21.01 7.93
C PRO A 105 -6.95 -21.73 7.45
N GLY A 106 -8.10 -21.08 7.55
CA GLY A 106 -9.37 -21.58 7.06
C GLY A 106 -9.34 -21.86 5.55
N GLY A 107 -10.15 -22.81 5.09
CA GLY A 107 -10.18 -23.21 3.67
C GLY A 107 -10.74 -22.12 2.74
N ASP A 108 -11.48 -21.15 3.26
CA ASP A 108 -12.07 -20.02 2.53
C ASP A 108 -11.40 -18.67 2.83
N ALA A 109 -10.28 -18.69 3.55
CA ALA A 109 -9.57 -17.49 3.97
C ALA A 109 -9.26 -16.54 2.81
N ALA A 110 -8.62 -17.04 1.76
CA ALA A 110 -8.27 -16.26 0.57
C ALA A 110 -9.49 -15.64 -0.11
N ALA A 111 -10.57 -16.43 -0.26
CA ALA A 111 -11.82 -15.95 -0.84
C ALA A 111 -12.51 -14.91 0.06
N GLY A 112 -12.43 -15.07 1.38
CA GLY A 112 -12.95 -14.11 2.35
C GLY A 112 -12.26 -12.74 2.25
N ILE A 113 -10.94 -12.74 2.19
CA ILE A 113 -10.11 -11.54 2.04
C ILE A 113 -10.43 -10.84 0.70
N ALA A 114 -10.43 -11.57 -0.42
CA ALA A 114 -10.70 -11.00 -1.74
C ALA A 114 -12.11 -10.40 -1.85
N ARG A 115 -13.14 -11.11 -1.33
CA ARG A 115 -14.51 -10.59 -1.29
C ARG A 115 -14.65 -9.32 -0.46
N LEU A 116 -13.97 -9.22 0.69
CA LEU A 116 -13.97 -8.01 1.50
C LEU A 116 -13.34 -6.84 0.74
N ALA A 117 -12.20 -7.05 0.10
CA ALA A 117 -11.53 -6.03 -0.72
C ALA A 117 -12.42 -5.56 -1.89
N SER A 118 -13.06 -6.48 -2.60
CA SER A 118 -14.00 -6.17 -3.69
C SER A 118 -15.19 -5.35 -3.18
N ARG A 119 -15.81 -5.75 -2.05
CA ARG A 119 -16.91 -4.97 -1.43
C ARG A 119 -16.47 -3.59 -0.95
N ALA A 120 -15.23 -3.44 -0.50
CA ALA A 120 -14.66 -2.13 -0.16
C ALA A 120 -14.46 -1.23 -1.38
N GLY A 121 -14.62 -1.75 -2.60
CA GLY A 121 -14.43 -1.02 -3.85
C GLY A 121 -13.00 -1.05 -4.39
N ALA A 122 -12.12 -1.90 -3.87
CA ALA A 122 -10.76 -2.03 -4.38
C ALA A 122 -10.74 -2.47 -5.85
N ARG A 123 -9.75 -1.98 -6.59
CA ARG A 123 -9.49 -2.33 -7.98
C ARG A 123 -8.30 -3.26 -8.13
N TYR A 124 -7.46 -3.34 -7.12
CA TYR A 124 -6.33 -4.25 -7.06
C TYR A 124 -6.09 -4.72 -5.63
N LEU A 125 -5.47 -5.88 -5.50
CA LEU A 125 -5.11 -6.48 -4.22
C LEU A 125 -3.64 -6.89 -4.28
N VAL A 126 -2.88 -6.54 -3.24
CA VAL A 126 -1.44 -6.81 -3.14
C VAL A 126 -1.17 -7.65 -1.87
N PRO A 127 -1.15 -9.00 -1.97
CA PRO A 127 -0.73 -9.83 -0.85
C PRO A 127 0.79 -9.81 -0.68
N THR A 128 1.25 -9.97 0.55
CA THR A 128 2.64 -10.36 0.82
C THR A 128 2.88 -11.77 0.28
N THR A 129 3.91 -11.95 -0.55
CA THR A 129 4.31 -13.28 -1.02
C THR A 129 5.34 -13.90 -0.07
N LYS A 130 6.32 -13.10 0.31
CA LYS A 130 7.34 -13.36 1.31
C LYS A 130 7.68 -12.04 1.98
N HIS A 131 7.56 -11.94 3.30
CA HIS A 131 8.07 -10.81 4.07
C HIS A 131 9.55 -11.02 4.45
N HIS A 132 10.13 -10.13 5.23
CA HIS A 132 11.55 -10.20 5.66
C HIS A 132 11.88 -11.48 6.48
N ASP A 133 10.87 -12.14 7.04
CA ASP A 133 11.00 -13.39 7.77
C ASP A 133 11.39 -14.60 6.91
N GLY A 134 11.29 -14.46 5.58
CA GLY A 134 11.67 -15.49 4.62
C GLY A 134 10.61 -16.56 4.37
N PHE A 135 9.43 -16.51 5.05
CA PHE A 135 8.38 -17.52 4.84
C PHE A 135 7.59 -17.25 3.56
N CYS A 136 7.71 -18.16 2.59
CA CYS A 136 7.05 -18.04 1.30
C CYS A 136 5.59 -18.52 1.37
N LEU A 137 4.64 -17.72 0.92
CA LEU A 137 3.24 -18.14 0.84
C LEU A 137 2.94 -19.03 -0.38
N TRP A 138 3.87 -19.16 -1.33
CA TRP A 138 3.78 -20.03 -2.50
C TRP A 138 4.73 -21.23 -2.38
N ASP A 139 4.50 -22.28 -3.15
CA ASP A 139 5.41 -23.42 -3.26
C ASP A 139 6.65 -23.05 -4.08
N SER A 140 7.61 -22.39 -3.45
CA SER A 140 8.89 -22.05 -4.07
C SER A 140 9.80 -23.25 -4.19
N ALA A 141 10.49 -23.37 -5.32
CA ALA A 141 11.54 -24.39 -5.50
C ALA A 141 12.86 -24.01 -4.81
N THR A 142 13.02 -22.74 -4.40
CA THR A 142 14.29 -22.22 -3.87
C THR A 142 14.51 -22.50 -2.40
N THR A 143 13.42 -22.74 -1.64
CA THR A 143 13.46 -22.97 -0.18
C THR A 143 12.37 -23.95 0.25
N PRO A 144 12.62 -24.77 1.29
CA PRO A 144 11.57 -25.58 1.91
C PRO A 144 10.68 -24.76 2.90
N PHE A 145 11.06 -23.53 3.25
CA PHE A 145 10.35 -22.69 4.19
C PHE A 145 9.16 -21.99 3.52
N THR A 146 8.15 -22.79 3.21
CA THR A 146 6.96 -22.35 2.45
C THR A 146 5.67 -22.85 3.08
N ALA A 147 4.57 -22.13 2.88
CA ALA A 147 3.23 -22.54 3.33
C ALA A 147 2.75 -23.87 2.71
N ALA A 148 3.27 -24.23 1.54
CA ALA A 148 2.94 -25.49 0.87
C ALA A 148 3.62 -26.70 1.52
N ARG A 149 4.79 -26.52 2.16
CA ARG A 149 5.61 -27.62 2.67
C ARG A 149 5.67 -27.67 4.21
N ARG A 150 5.32 -26.56 4.87
CA ARG A 150 5.32 -26.46 6.33
C ARG A 150 4.07 -25.74 6.82
N GLY A 151 3.46 -26.23 7.88
CA GLY A 151 2.28 -25.63 8.49
C GLY A 151 1.00 -25.78 7.65
N PRO A 152 0.57 -24.77 6.90
CA PRO A 152 -0.68 -24.82 6.13
C PRO A 152 -0.79 -25.99 5.15
N GLY A 153 0.32 -26.49 4.60
CA GLY A 153 0.33 -27.57 3.60
C GLY A 153 -0.35 -27.19 2.28
N ARG A 154 -0.48 -25.90 2.00
CA ARG A 154 -1.20 -25.35 0.84
C ARG A 154 -0.44 -24.16 0.26
N ASP A 155 -0.57 -23.93 -1.05
CA ASP A 155 -0.07 -22.74 -1.72
C ASP A 155 -1.06 -21.58 -1.51
N LEU A 156 -0.88 -20.84 -0.41
CA LEU A 156 -1.79 -19.76 -0.02
C LEU A 156 -1.77 -18.59 -1.01
N LEU A 157 -0.63 -18.34 -1.66
CA LEU A 157 -0.56 -17.30 -2.69
C LEU A 157 -1.37 -17.67 -3.93
N ALA A 158 -1.32 -18.94 -4.38
CA ALA A 158 -2.14 -19.38 -5.49
C ALA A 158 -3.63 -19.21 -5.20
N GLU A 159 -4.06 -19.50 -3.97
CA GLU A 159 -5.44 -19.30 -3.53
C GLU A 159 -5.83 -17.80 -3.54
N LEU A 160 -4.98 -16.93 -2.99
CA LEU A 160 -5.19 -15.47 -2.99
C LEU A 160 -5.24 -14.90 -4.41
N ALA A 161 -4.31 -15.32 -5.28
CA ALA A 161 -4.29 -14.90 -6.67
C ALA A 161 -5.55 -15.30 -7.45
N ALA A 162 -5.99 -16.54 -7.28
CA ALA A 162 -7.22 -17.04 -7.89
C ALA A 162 -8.45 -16.27 -7.37
N ALA A 163 -8.56 -16.07 -6.06
CA ALA A 163 -9.66 -15.34 -5.44
C ALA A 163 -9.70 -13.86 -5.86
N THR A 164 -8.54 -13.20 -5.93
CA THR A 164 -8.44 -11.81 -6.39
C THR A 164 -8.99 -11.63 -7.80
N ARG A 165 -8.58 -12.52 -8.72
CA ARG A 165 -9.05 -12.49 -10.11
C ARG A 165 -10.52 -12.86 -10.25
N ALA A 166 -11.02 -13.79 -9.44
CA ALA A 166 -12.44 -14.16 -9.42
C ALA A 166 -13.34 -12.98 -9.01
N GLU A 167 -12.85 -12.05 -8.18
CA GLU A 167 -13.53 -10.80 -7.82
C GLU A 167 -13.30 -9.66 -8.83
N GLY A 168 -12.64 -9.92 -9.97
CA GLY A 168 -12.40 -8.93 -11.04
C GLY A 168 -11.34 -7.89 -10.69
N MET A 169 -10.54 -8.10 -9.66
CA MET A 169 -9.46 -7.19 -9.27
C MET A 169 -8.14 -7.56 -9.96
N ARG A 170 -7.29 -6.55 -10.16
CA ARG A 170 -5.90 -6.73 -10.56
C ARG A 170 -5.08 -7.30 -9.41
N LEU A 171 -4.09 -8.14 -9.73
CA LEU A 171 -3.23 -8.78 -8.75
C LEU A 171 -1.88 -8.07 -8.66
N GLY A 172 -1.54 -7.51 -7.51
CA GLY A 172 -0.17 -7.13 -7.18
C GLY A 172 0.50 -8.21 -6.33
N LEU A 173 1.83 -8.19 -6.30
CA LEU A 173 2.62 -9.07 -5.44
C LEU A 173 3.66 -8.25 -4.69
N TYR A 174 3.55 -8.21 -3.35
CA TYR A 174 4.61 -7.69 -2.50
C TYR A 174 5.71 -8.74 -2.36
N TYR A 175 6.95 -8.31 -2.45
CA TYR A 175 8.11 -9.14 -2.26
C TYR A 175 9.21 -8.42 -1.46
N SER A 176 9.74 -9.04 -0.42
CA SER A 176 10.91 -8.55 0.31
C SER A 176 12.19 -8.89 -0.46
N GLY A 177 12.76 -7.90 -1.15
CA GLY A 177 13.91 -8.11 -2.04
C GLY A 177 15.24 -8.17 -1.32
N ALA A 178 15.51 -7.24 -0.40
CA ALA A 178 16.81 -7.12 0.25
C ALA A 178 16.96 -7.95 1.52
N HIS A 179 15.85 -8.29 2.18
CA HIS A 179 15.85 -9.01 3.45
C HIS A 179 15.22 -10.39 3.32
N ASP A 180 15.90 -11.36 3.91
CA ASP A 180 15.42 -12.71 4.18
C ASP A 180 16.13 -13.22 5.42
N TRP A 181 15.48 -13.04 6.58
CA TRP A 181 16.09 -13.37 7.87
C TRP A 181 16.22 -14.87 8.12
N HIS A 182 15.52 -15.69 7.34
CA HIS A 182 15.64 -17.15 7.42
C HIS A 182 16.96 -17.67 6.82
N VAL A 183 17.44 -17.03 5.74
CA VAL A 183 18.65 -17.47 5.01
C VAL A 183 19.88 -16.60 5.32
N THR A 184 19.82 -15.76 6.37
CA THR A 184 20.89 -14.87 6.78
C THR A 184 21.26 -15.07 8.26
N ASP A 185 22.58 -15.04 8.57
CA ASP A 185 23.09 -15.16 9.92
C ASP A 185 23.39 -13.81 10.59
N PHE A 186 22.82 -12.72 10.06
CA PHE A 186 23.01 -11.39 10.66
C PHE A 186 22.37 -11.27 12.05
N PRO A 187 22.94 -10.45 12.95
CA PRO A 187 22.26 -10.08 14.18
C PRO A 187 20.92 -9.39 13.89
N PRO A 188 20.02 -9.29 14.89
CA PRO A 188 18.79 -8.53 14.70
C PRO A 188 19.09 -7.07 14.34
N LEU A 189 18.25 -6.49 13.51
CA LEU A 189 18.29 -5.07 13.18
C LEU A 189 17.88 -4.25 14.39
N THR A 190 18.69 -3.26 14.76
CA THR A 190 18.50 -2.40 15.94
C THR A 190 18.52 -0.91 15.60
N SER A 191 18.79 -0.58 14.35
CA SER A 191 18.84 0.80 13.84
C SER A 191 18.49 0.90 12.35
N ASN A 192 18.19 2.10 11.89
CA ASN A 192 18.01 2.37 10.46
C ASN A 192 19.28 2.09 9.64
N ASP A 193 20.45 2.26 10.22
CA ASP A 193 21.71 1.95 9.54
C ASP A 193 21.87 0.45 9.34
N ASP A 194 21.46 -0.38 10.32
CA ASP A 194 21.47 -1.84 10.20
C ASP A 194 20.59 -2.31 9.04
N LEU A 195 19.47 -1.65 8.80
CA LEU A 195 18.54 -1.98 7.73
C LEU A 195 19.22 -2.07 6.35
N PHE A 196 20.26 -1.29 6.14
CA PHE A 196 21.01 -1.25 4.88
C PHE A 196 22.40 -1.89 4.98
N ALA A 197 22.97 -1.97 6.19
CA ALA A 197 24.27 -2.57 6.43
C ALA A 197 24.18 -4.09 6.61
N LEU A 198 23.13 -4.59 7.26
CA LEU A 198 22.95 -6.00 7.61
C LEU A 198 22.02 -6.71 6.61
N ARG A 199 22.38 -6.67 5.34
CA ARG A 199 21.69 -7.37 4.24
C ARG A 199 22.69 -8.07 3.32
N ARG A 200 22.26 -9.15 2.69
CA ARG A 200 23.11 -9.83 1.70
C ARG A 200 23.04 -9.09 0.38
N ASN A 201 24.23 -8.76 -0.14
CA ASN A 201 24.39 -8.07 -1.44
C ASN A 201 25.24 -8.89 -2.43
N ASP A 202 25.53 -10.16 -2.08
CA ASP A 202 26.38 -11.04 -2.88
C ASP A 202 25.63 -11.66 -4.07
N PRO A 203 26.38 -12.16 -5.10
CA PRO A 203 25.78 -12.75 -6.29
C PRO A 203 24.89 -13.97 -6.02
N ALA A 204 25.20 -14.79 -5.00
CA ALA A 204 24.41 -15.98 -4.68
C ALA A 204 23.03 -15.60 -4.15
N PHE A 205 22.96 -14.56 -3.29
CA PHE A 205 21.69 -14.07 -2.80
C PHE A 205 20.90 -13.32 -3.89
N ALA A 206 21.58 -12.56 -4.76
CA ALA A 206 20.94 -11.95 -5.93
C ALA A 206 20.31 -13.00 -6.86
N ALA A 207 21.01 -14.10 -7.15
CA ALA A 207 20.48 -15.19 -7.94
C ALA A 207 19.29 -15.90 -7.24
N PHE A 208 19.36 -16.08 -5.92
CA PHE A 208 18.26 -16.65 -5.11
C PHE A 208 17.00 -15.79 -5.19
N THR A 209 17.11 -14.48 -4.95
CA THR A 209 15.97 -13.56 -5.00
C THR A 209 15.42 -13.42 -6.42
N ALA A 210 16.30 -13.40 -7.45
CA ALA A 210 15.90 -13.38 -8.84
C ALA A 210 15.13 -14.63 -9.24
N ALA A 211 15.56 -15.82 -8.78
CA ALA A 211 14.83 -17.06 -9.03
C ALA A 211 13.43 -17.03 -8.41
N GLN A 212 13.29 -16.56 -7.17
CA GLN A 212 11.99 -16.41 -6.51
C GLN A 212 11.08 -15.42 -7.25
N LEU A 213 11.59 -14.25 -7.61
CA LEU A 213 10.78 -13.25 -8.33
C LEU A 213 10.35 -13.78 -9.72
N ARG A 214 11.22 -14.53 -10.40
CA ARG A 214 10.90 -15.18 -11.68
C ARG A 214 9.79 -16.23 -11.53
N GLU A 215 9.84 -17.08 -10.47
CA GLU A 215 8.73 -17.99 -10.14
C GLU A 215 7.40 -17.25 -9.99
N LEU A 216 7.42 -16.08 -9.31
CA LEU A 216 6.23 -15.26 -9.09
C LEU A 216 5.70 -14.65 -10.40
N ILE A 217 6.57 -14.13 -11.25
CA ILE A 217 6.23 -13.59 -12.58
C ILE A 217 5.64 -14.70 -13.46
N ASP A 218 6.33 -15.82 -13.57
CA ASP A 218 5.95 -16.91 -14.49
C ASP A 218 4.65 -17.60 -14.07
N ARG A 219 4.44 -17.79 -12.77
CA ARG A 219 3.26 -18.50 -12.26
C ARG A 219 2.03 -17.63 -12.15
N PHE A 220 2.20 -16.36 -11.80
CA PHE A 220 1.08 -15.52 -11.45
C PHE A 220 0.85 -14.34 -12.41
N ALA A 221 1.81 -13.99 -13.27
CA ALA A 221 1.72 -12.84 -14.17
C ALA A 221 1.05 -11.64 -13.46
N PRO A 222 1.67 -11.10 -12.37
CA PRO A 222 1.05 -10.07 -11.56
C PRO A 222 0.96 -8.74 -12.32
N ASP A 223 -0.12 -8.00 -12.09
CA ASP A 223 -0.29 -6.65 -12.65
C ASP A 223 0.64 -5.62 -11.96
N ILE A 224 1.07 -5.91 -10.74
CA ILE A 224 1.95 -5.04 -9.94
C ILE A 224 3.08 -5.87 -9.34
N LEU A 225 4.33 -5.43 -9.54
CA LEU A 225 5.47 -5.83 -8.72
C LEU A 225 5.73 -4.77 -7.66
N TRP A 226 5.52 -5.16 -6.40
CA TRP A 226 5.71 -4.29 -5.25
C TRP A 226 6.87 -4.79 -4.41
N ASN A 227 8.06 -4.24 -4.60
CA ASN A 227 9.25 -4.57 -3.81
C ASN A 227 9.32 -3.76 -2.52
N ASP A 228 10.03 -4.28 -1.52
CA ASP A 228 10.28 -3.57 -0.28
C ASP A 228 11.76 -3.59 0.11
N ILE A 229 12.21 -2.47 0.67
CA ILE A 229 13.54 -2.24 1.27
C ILE A 229 14.70 -2.59 0.32
N ASP A 230 14.62 -2.21 -0.98
CA ASP A 230 15.74 -2.34 -1.90
C ASP A 230 15.89 -3.77 -2.50
N TRP A 231 16.94 -3.97 -3.29
CA TRP A 231 17.30 -5.21 -3.97
C TRP A 231 18.80 -5.50 -3.74
N PRO A 232 19.25 -6.78 -3.74
CA PRO A 232 20.67 -7.10 -3.62
C PRO A 232 21.52 -6.39 -4.67
N ASP A 233 22.60 -5.73 -4.24
CA ASP A 233 23.41 -4.90 -5.14
C ASP A 233 23.95 -5.70 -6.32
N ALA A 234 24.39 -6.96 -6.11
CA ALA A 234 24.87 -7.81 -7.22
C ALA A 234 23.80 -8.07 -8.31
N GLY A 235 22.50 -7.91 -8.00
CA GLY A 235 21.41 -8.04 -8.97
C GLY A 235 21.07 -6.74 -9.73
N LYS A 236 21.76 -5.64 -9.45
CA LYS A 236 21.55 -4.33 -10.12
C LYS A 236 22.46 -4.11 -11.32
N TYR A 237 23.37 -5.05 -11.60
CA TYR A 237 24.25 -5.04 -12.78
C TYR A 237 23.62 -5.80 -13.94
N ASP A 238 24.14 -5.59 -15.13
CA ASP A 238 23.68 -6.31 -16.33
C ASP A 238 23.93 -7.83 -16.22
N GLY A 239 22.96 -8.61 -16.65
CA GLY A 239 23.04 -10.07 -16.59
C GLY A 239 21.68 -10.77 -16.62
N PRO A 240 21.66 -12.11 -16.75
CA PRO A 240 20.41 -12.87 -16.85
C PRO A 240 19.55 -12.84 -15.59
N ASP A 241 20.16 -12.62 -14.42
CA ASP A 241 19.49 -12.52 -13.12
C ASP A 241 19.38 -11.07 -12.63
N SER A 242 19.58 -10.09 -13.52
CA SER A 242 19.50 -8.68 -13.19
C SER A 242 18.05 -8.19 -13.06
N LEU A 243 17.86 -7.13 -12.28
CA LEU A 243 16.57 -6.43 -12.19
C LEU A 243 16.07 -5.95 -13.56
N GLN A 244 16.97 -5.51 -14.43
CA GLN A 244 16.60 -5.09 -15.79
C GLN A 244 15.94 -6.23 -16.56
N GLN A 245 16.49 -7.46 -16.46
CA GLN A 245 15.91 -8.62 -17.12
C GLN A 245 14.59 -9.02 -16.47
N LEU A 246 14.49 -9.00 -15.13
CA LEU A 246 13.26 -9.29 -14.41
C LEU A 246 12.14 -8.30 -14.76
N PHE A 247 12.46 -7.01 -14.92
CA PHE A 247 11.48 -6.01 -15.37
C PHE A 247 11.05 -6.25 -16.81
N ARG A 248 11.96 -6.65 -17.70
CA ARG A 248 11.59 -7.03 -19.07
C ARG A 248 10.72 -8.28 -19.09
N ASP A 249 11.04 -9.30 -18.29
CA ASP A 249 10.25 -10.53 -18.18
C ASP A 249 8.84 -10.23 -17.67
N HIS A 250 8.73 -9.37 -16.64
CA HIS A 250 7.44 -8.92 -16.11
C HIS A 250 6.61 -8.17 -17.16
N LEU A 251 7.18 -7.17 -17.83
CA LEU A 251 6.48 -6.39 -18.85
C LEU A 251 6.22 -7.17 -20.15
N ALA A 252 7.00 -8.23 -20.42
CA ALA A 252 6.66 -9.15 -21.50
C ALA A 252 5.46 -10.03 -21.16
N ALA A 253 5.32 -10.44 -19.89
CA ALA A 253 4.17 -11.21 -19.42
C ALA A 253 2.91 -10.32 -19.23
N VAL A 254 3.10 -9.09 -18.76
CA VAL A 254 2.04 -8.10 -18.48
C VAL A 254 2.45 -6.74 -19.05
N PRO A 255 2.12 -6.44 -20.32
CA PRO A 255 2.60 -5.23 -21.00
C PRO A 255 2.17 -3.90 -20.34
N ASP A 256 1.08 -3.89 -19.59
CA ASP A 256 0.60 -2.76 -18.78
C ASP A 256 0.89 -2.97 -17.28
N GLY A 257 1.92 -3.74 -16.95
CA GLY A 257 2.36 -3.99 -15.58
C GLY A 257 2.91 -2.73 -14.91
N MET A 258 2.75 -2.64 -13.58
CA MET A 258 3.23 -1.54 -12.76
C MET A 258 4.33 -2.00 -11.81
N ILE A 259 5.31 -1.15 -11.55
CA ILE A 259 6.46 -1.38 -10.68
C ILE A 259 6.54 -0.19 -9.71
N ASN A 260 6.75 -0.44 -8.40
CA ASN A 260 6.96 0.63 -7.43
C ASN A 260 8.42 1.15 -7.44
N ASP A 261 8.77 2.05 -6.52
CA ASP A 261 10.06 2.75 -6.44
C ASP A 261 11.08 2.12 -5.47
N ARG A 262 10.75 1.03 -4.76
CA ARG A 262 11.58 0.50 -3.67
C ARG A 262 12.63 -0.54 -4.10
N TRP A 263 13.17 -0.44 -5.31
CA TRP A 263 14.16 -1.38 -5.86
C TRP A 263 15.61 -0.92 -5.72
N GLY A 264 15.84 0.32 -5.28
CA GLY A 264 17.19 0.91 -5.19
C GLY A 264 17.87 1.08 -6.54
N VAL A 265 17.11 1.37 -7.60
CA VAL A 265 17.56 1.64 -8.96
C VAL A 265 16.94 2.94 -9.46
N PRO A 266 17.52 3.60 -10.51
CA PRO A 266 17.11 4.94 -10.94
C PRO A 266 15.83 4.94 -11.80
N VAL A 267 15.01 3.90 -11.74
CA VAL A 267 13.74 3.81 -12.48
C VAL A 267 12.62 3.33 -11.56
N HIS A 268 11.44 3.84 -11.79
CA HIS A 268 10.23 3.45 -11.07
C HIS A 268 9.00 3.71 -11.93
N GLY A 269 7.90 3.05 -11.61
CA GLY A 269 6.57 3.42 -12.09
C GLY A 269 5.94 4.41 -11.12
N VAL A 270 5.44 3.94 -9.97
CA VAL A 270 4.79 4.78 -8.97
C VAL A 270 5.71 5.04 -7.76
N LEU A 271 5.67 6.28 -7.25
CA LEU A 271 6.34 6.65 -6.00
C LEU A 271 5.52 6.19 -4.80
N THR A 272 6.14 5.52 -3.84
CA THR A 272 5.45 5.10 -2.60
C THR A 272 5.63 6.14 -1.48
N ARG A 273 4.57 6.37 -0.70
CA ARG A 273 4.53 7.29 0.45
C ARG A 273 3.92 6.58 1.65
N GLU A 274 4.77 6.03 2.51
CA GLU A 274 4.34 5.25 3.67
C GLU A 274 4.15 6.14 4.89
N TYR A 275 2.90 6.17 5.43
CA TYR A 275 2.51 7.01 6.58
C TYR A 275 2.92 8.49 6.45
N GLN A 276 2.95 9.03 5.23
CA GLN A 276 3.31 10.41 4.96
C GLN A 276 2.07 11.27 4.69
N ASP A 277 2.05 12.46 5.28
CA ASP A 277 1.05 13.47 4.98
C ASP A 277 1.50 14.28 3.76
N ILE A 278 0.81 14.13 2.66
CA ILE A 278 1.04 14.90 1.44
C ILE A 278 0.24 16.20 1.53
N THR A 279 0.92 17.33 1.55
CA THR A 279 0.30 18.64 1.79
C THR A 279 -0.13 19.37 0.52
N SER A 280 0.36 18.93 -0.66
CA SER A 280 0.09 19.60 -1.95
C SER A 280 -0.24 18.59 -3.05
N VAL A 281 -0.87 19.07 -4.13
CA VAL A 281 -1.08 18.28 -5.35
C VAL A 281 0.28 17.94 -5.96
N GLN A 282 0.50 16.65 -6.26
CA GLN A 282 1.75 16.15 -6.80
C GLN A 282 1.71 16.07 -8.33
N ALA A 283 2.79 16.51 -8.99
CA ALA A 283 2.91 16.41 -10.44
C ALA A 283 2.98 14.94 -10.92
N GLU A 284 3.72 14.11 -10.20
CA GLU A 284 3.83 12.68 -10.47
C GLU A 284 2.82 11.87 -9.66
N PRO A 285 2.27 10.79 -10.23
CA PRO A 285 1.43 9.86 -9.48
C PRO A 285 2.20 9.24 -8.31
N PHE A 286 1.54 9.07 -7.18
CA PHE A 286 2.10 8.37 -6.03
C PHE A 286 1.11 7.35 -5.45
N GLU A 287 1.63 6.42 -4.65
CA GLU A 287 0.84 5.48 -3.87
C GLU A 287 1.05 5.75 -2.38
N SER A 288 -0.03 6.11 -1.68
CA SER A 288 -0.02 6.24 -0.23
C SER A 288 -0.28 4.88 0.39
N THR A 289 0.65 4.39 1.23
CA THR A 289 0.53 3.11 1.93
C THR A 289 0.50 3.30 3.43
N ARG A 290 -0.44 2.62 4.09
CA ARG A 290 -0.49 2.52 5.55
C ARG A 290 -1.41 1.41 6.00
N GLY A 291 -1.27 0.97 7.27
CA GLY A 291 -2.23 0.12 7.94
C GLY A 291 -3.55 0.85 8.26
N LEU A 292 -4.64 0.10 8.35
CA LEU A 292 -5.84 0.57 9.05
C LEU A 292 -5.55 0.78 10.54
N GLY A 293 -4.69 -0.06 11.13
CA GLY A 293 -4.10 0.12 12.46
C GLY A 293 -2.70 0.74 12.42
N LEU A 294 -1.93 0.52 13.48
CA LEU A 294 -0.54 0.94 13.60
C LEU A 294 0.40 -0.02 12.86
N SER A 295 0.07 -1.31 12.87
CA SER A 295 0.82 -2.40 12.27
C SER A 295 0.26 -2.75 10.89
N PHE A 296 1.10 -3.28 9.99
CA PHE A 296 0.62 -3.89 8.75
C PHE A 296 0.14 -5.33 9.03
N GLY A 297 0.94 -6.18 9.69
CA GLY A 297 0.50 -7.49 10.15
C GLY A 297 -0.51 -7.38 11.30
N TYR A 298 -1.31 -8.43 11.50
CA TYR A 298 -2.28 -8.45 12.58
C TYR A 298 -1.60 -8.34 13.96
N ASN A 299 -2.01 -7.34 14.73
CA ASN A 299 -1.63 -7.17 16.13
C ASN A 299 -2.88 -7.27 17.00
N ALA A 300 -2.91 -8.28 17.88
CA ALA A 300 -4.07 -8.55 18.73
C ALA A 300 -4.29 -7.51 19.84
N ASP A 301 -3.25 -6.73 20.18
CA ASP A 301 -3.31 -5.70 21.22
C ASP A 301 -3.78 -4.33 20.66
N GLU A 302 -3.95 -4.19 19.34
CA GLU A 302 -4.56 -2.99 18.75
C GLU A 302 -6.06 -2.89 19.06
N SER A 303 -6.49 -1.70 19.41
CA SER A 303 -7.89 -1.34 19.72
C SER A 303 -8.43 -0.29 18.73
N ALA A 304 -9.68 0.12 18.94
CA ALA A 304 -10.30 1.17 18.12
C ALA A 304 -9.56 2.52 18.17
N GLU A 305 -8.81 2.79 19.24
CA GLU A 305 -8.00 4.02 19.37
C GLU A 305 -6.81 4.04 18.39
N HIS A 306 -6.40 2.86 17.92
CA HIS A 306 -5.26 2.67 17.03
C HIS A 306 -5.65 2.53 15.56
N ALA A 307 -6.95 2.38 15.28
CA ALA A 307 -7.45 2.09 13.94
C ALA A 307 -8.22 3.27 13.32
N LEU A 308 -8.08 3.44 12.01
CA LEU A 308 -8.96 4.32 11.26
C LEU A 308 -10.37 3.75 11.25
N ASP A 309 -11.36 4.56 11.61
CA ASP A 309 -12.77 4.27 11.33
C ASP A 309 -13.10 4.54 9.84
N GLY A 310 -14.30 4.15 9.41
CA GLY A 310 -14.71 4.35 8.02
C GLY A 310 -14.76 5.81 7.59
N THR A 311 -15.08 6.74 8.49
CA THR A 311 -15.08 8.18 8.20
C THR A 311 -13.67 8.69 7.92
N ALA A 312 -12.73 8.35 8.78
CA ALA A 312 -11.32 8.71 8.61
C ALA A 312 -10.73 8.09 7.33
N LEU A 313 -11.08 6.81 7.04
CA LEU A 313 -10.63 6.12 5.84
C LEU A 313 -11.18 6.76 4.55
N ILE A 314 -12.47 7.13 4.50
CA ILE A 314 -13.07 7.83 3.36
C ILE A 314 -12.37 9.19 3.13
N ARG A 315 -12.15 9.96 4.21
CA ARG A 315 -11.45 11.26 4.12
C ARG A 315 -10.02 11.08 3.62
N LEU A 316 -9.32 10.05 4.08
CA LEU A 316 -7.97 9.73 3.62
C LEU A 316 -7.96 9.40 2.12
N LEU A 317 -8.87 8.54 1.63
CA LEU A 317 -8.96 8.21 0.21
C LEU A 317 -9.19 9.46 -0.63
N VAL A 318 -10.15 10.30 -0.23
CA VAL A 318 -10.47 11.55 -0.92
C VAL A 318 -9.27 12.48 -0.95
N ASP A 319 -8.57 12.63 0.17
CA ASP A 319 -7.39 13.47 0.28
C ASP A 319 -6.26 13.00 -0.65
N VAL A 320 -5.95 11.71 -0.63
CA VAL A 320 -4.90 11.10 -1.47
C VAL A 320 -5.23 11.25 -2.95
N VAL A 321 -6.47 10.90 -3.35
CA VAL A 321 -6.88 10.93 -4.77
C VAL A 321 -6.87 12.35 -5.33
N SER A 322 -7.31 13.33 -4.55
CA SER A 322 -7.30 14.74 -4.97
C SER A 322 -5.91 15.31 -5.21
N LYS A 323 -4.88 14.66 -4.68
CA LYS A 323 -3.47 15.06 -4.77
C LYS A 323 -2.64 14.23 -5.77
N ASN A 324 -3.30 13.50 -6.67
CA ASN A 324 -2.71 12.61 -7.69
C ASN A 324 -2.26 11.25 -7.16
N GLY A 325 -2.80 10.79 -6.04
CA GLY A 325 -2.42 9.52 -5.42
C GLY A 325 -3.42 8.38 -5.64
N ASN A 326 -2.93 7.16 -5.48
CA ASN A 326 -3.72 5.97 -5.16
C ASN A 326 -3.54 5.65 -3.67
N LEU A 327 -4.58 5.13 -3.03
CA LEU A 327 -4.50 4.62 -1.68
C LEU A 327 -4.36 3.09 -1.72
N LEU A 328 -3.26 2.57 -1.18
CA LEU A 328 -3.06 1.14 -0.90
C LEU A 328 -3.20 0.94 0.61
N ILE A 329 -4.44 0.72 1.06
CA ILE A 329 -4.74 0.55 2.48
C ILE A 329 -4.57 -0.90 2.90
N ASN A 330 -3.86 -1.13 4.00
CA ASN A 330 -3.52 -2.47 4.43
C ASN A 330 -4.50 -3.06 5.45
N VAL A 331 -4.74 -4.34 5.29
CA VAL A 331 -5.37 -5.22 6.29
C VAL A 331 -4.36 -6.25 6.79
N GLY A 332 -4.41 -6.54 8.08
CA GLY A 332 -3.67 -7.63 8.71
C GLY A 332 -4.63 -8.77 9.11
N PRO A 333 -4.79 -9.82 8.29
CA PRO A 333 -5.62 -10.96 8.66
C PRO A 333 -5.03 -11.73 9.84
N ARG A 334 -5.91 -12.32 10.67
CA ARG A 334 -5.54 -13.29 11.71
C ARG A 334 -4.95 -14.56 11.07
N ALA A 335 -4.36 -15.40 11.88
CA ALA A 335 -3.80 -16.68 11.43
C ALA A 335 -4.83 -17.55 10.69
N ASP A 336 -6.09 -17.53 11.10
CA ASP A 336 -7.19 -18.23 10.43
C ASP A 336 -7.63 -17.62 9.08
N GLY A 337 -7.10 -16.43 8.74
CA GLY A 337 -7.42 -15.67 7.54
C GLY A 337 -8.61 -14.70 7.71
N SER A 338 -9.25 -14.64 8.87
CA SER A 338 -10.28 -13.66 9.13
C SER A 338 -9.71 -12.26 9.28
N VAL A 339 -10.33 -11.26 8.65
CA VAL A 339 -9.96 -9.86 8.84
C VAL A 339 -10.59 -9.34 10.14
N PRO A 340 -9.83 -8.65 11.02
CA PRO A 340 -10.35 -8.10 12.27
C PRO A 340 -11.60 -7.23 12.08
N ALA A 341 -12.57 -7.32 13.00
CA ALA A 341 -13.85 -6.63 12.88
C ALA A 341 -13.72 -5.10 12.73
N LEU A 342 -12.75 -4.47 13.39
CA LEU A 342 -12.49 -3.04 13.24
C LEU A 342 -12.07 -2.69 11.81
N GLN A 343 -11.20 -3.50 11.21
CA GLN A 343 -10.71 -3.29 9.86
C GLN A 343 -11.81 -3.58 8.82
N SER A 344 -12.56 -4.67 8.97
CA SER A 344 -13.64 -5.02 8.05
C SER A 344 -14.77 -3.99 8.08
N ALA A 345 -15.15 -3.49 9.26
CA ALA A 345 -16.19 -2.46 9.39
C ALA A 345 -15.80 -1.14 8.70
N ALA A 346 -14.53 -0.71 8.82
CA ALA A 346 -14.06 0.49 8.14
C ALA A 346 -14.10 0.34 6.61
N LEU A 347 -13.70 -0.84 6.10
CA LEU A 347 -13.75 -1.16 4.68
C LEU A 347 -15.17 -1.26 4.13
N GLU A 348 -16.11 -1.84 4.90
CA GLU A 348 -17.52 -1.91 4.51
C GLU A 348 -18.14 -0.52 4.40
N GLN A 349 -17.88 0.38 5.35
CA GLN A 349 -18.32 1.79 5.29
C GLN A 349 -17.72 2.52 4.08
N LEU A 350 -16.43 2.28 3.76
CA LEU A 350 -15.79 2.82 2.56
C LEU A 350 -16.51 2.32 1.29
N GLY A 351 -16.81 1.03 1.22
CA GLY A 351 -17.49 0.43 0.07
C GLY A 351 -18.91 1.00 -0.14
N GLU A 352 -19.66 1.19 0.94
CA GLU A 352 -20.99 1.82 0.90
C GLU A 352 -20.91 3.26 0.36
N TRP A 353 -19.92 4.03 0.82
CA TRP A 353 -19.72 5.40 0.35
C TRP A 353 -19.30 5.43 -1.13
N LEU A 354 -18.38 4.55 -1.54
CA LEU A 354 -17.91 4.44 -2.93
C LEU A 354 -19.00 3.95 -3.90
N ALA A 355 -19.94 3.11 -3.43
CA ALA A 355 -21.08 2.71 -4.25
C ALA A 355 -21.97 3.91 -4.64
N ALA A 356 -22.02 4.94 -3.81
CA ALA A 356 -22.79 6.15 -4.06
C ALA A 356 -21.98 7.26 -4.77
N HIS A 357 -20.66 7.32 -4.58
CA HIS A 357 -19.82 8.46 -4.96
C HIS A 357 -18.56 8.08 -5.75
N GLY A 358 -18.46 6.83 -6.21
CA GLY A 358 -17.27 6.33 -6.91
C GLY A 358 -16.91 7.09 -8.18
N GLU A 359 -17.87 7.77 -8.82
CA GLU A 359 -17.62 8.63 -9.99
C GLU A 359 -16.72 9.83 -9.68
N ALA A 360 -16.73 10.29 -8.43
CA ALA A 360 -15.85 11.38 -7.98
C ALA A 360 -14.43 10.88 -7.61
N ILE A 361 -14.19 9.57 -7.66
CA ILE A 361 -12.94 8.92 -7.27
C ILE A 361 -12.31 8.21 -8.46
N TYR A 362 -12.95 7.13 -8.97
CA TYR A 362 -12.38 6.31 -10.04
C TYR A 362 -12.27 7.04 -11.37
N GLY A 363 -11.18 6.80 -12.10
CA GLY A 363 -10.95 7.43 -13.40
C GLY A 363 -10.69 8.94 -13.35
N THR A 364 -10.69 9.54 -12.16
CA THR A 364 -10.50 10.99 -12.01
C THR A 364 -9.02 11.39 -12.05
N ARG A 365 -8.78 12.70 -12.18
CA ARG A 365 -7.47 13.33 -12.11
C ARG A 365 -7.50 14.49 -11.11
N PRO A 366 -6.38 14.88 -10.52
CA PRO A 366 -6.34 16.08 -9.69
C PRO A 366 -6.60 17.32 -10.55
N TRP A 367 -7.16 18.33 -9.95
CA TRP A 367 -7.25 19.65 -10.59
C TRP A 367 -5.94 20.40 -10.36
N PHE A 368 -5.11 20.48 -11.40
CA PHE A 368 -3.87 21.25 -11.39
C PHE A 368 -4.17 22.73 -11.63
N HIS A 369 -4.15 23.53 -10.58
CA HIS A 369 -4.31 24.98 -10.66
C HIS A 369 -3.62 25.63 -9.44
N ASP A 370 -2.96 26.78 -9.62
CA ASP A 370 -2.21 27.45 -8.56
C ASP A 370 -3.05 27.75 -7.31
N ALA A 371 -4.33 28.10 -7.50
CA ALA A 371 -5.27 28.37 -6.41
C ALA A 371 -5.58 27.14 -5.52
N VAL A 372 -5.28 25.92 -5.98
CA VAL A 372 -5.56 24.67 -5.27
C VAL A 372 -4.33 23.76 -5.12
N THR A 373 -3.15 24.24 -5.44
CA THR A 373 -1.89 23.51 -5.23
C THR A 373 -1.76 23.05 -3.77
N THR A 374 -2.11 23.93 -2.82
CA THR A 374 -2.39 23.57 -1.43
C THR A 374 -3.90 23.56 -1.26
N PRO A 375 -4.55 22.38 -1.18
CA PRO A 375 -6.00 22.31 -1.12
C PRO A 375 -6.57 23.04 0.10
N PRO A 376 -7.76 23.67 -0.02
CA PRO A 376 -8.45 24.27 1.13
C PRO A 376 -8.72 23.23 2.23
N ASP A 377 -8.70 23.62 3.49
CA ASP A 377 -8.79 22.72 4.65
C ASP A 377 -9.97 21.74 4.59
N ARG A 378 -11.11 22.18 4.06
CA ARG A 378 -12.37 21.42 4.12
C ARG A 378 -12.87 20.91 2.77
N VAL A 379 -12.16 21.18 1.67
CA VAL A 379 -12.60 20.80 0.32
C VAL A 379 -11.46 20.17 -0.45
N ARG A 380 -11.78 19.13 -1.23
CA ARG A 380 -10.89 18.52 -2.22
C ARG A 380 -11.54 18.55 -3.58
N PHE A 381 -10.72 18.51 -4.62
CA PHE A 381 -11.20 18.57 -5.99
C PHE A 381 -10.67 17.42 -6.84
N THR A 382 -11.54 16.82 -7.66
CA THR A 382 -11.16 15.85 -8.68
C THR A 382 -11.83 16.20 -10.00
N LEU A 383 -11.12 16.03 -11.10
CA LEU A 383 -11.62 16.18 -12.47
C LEU A 383 -12.05 14.83 -13.00
N GLY A 384 -13.25 14.75 -13.54
CA GLY A 384 -13.80 13.52 -14.10
C GLY A 384 -14.71 13.81 -15.31
N THR A 385 -15.39 12.77 -15.75
CA THR A 385 -16.41 12.85 -16.78
C THR A 385 -17.68 12.13 -16.31
N THR A 386 -18.83 12.66 -16.71
CA THR A 386 -20.11 11.97 -16.54
C THR A 386 -20.23 10.77 -17.48
N ALA A 387 -21.26 9.95 -17.33
CA ALA A 387 -21.49 8.77 -18.15
C ALA A 387 -21.64 9.08 -19.64
N ASP A 388 -22.08 10.29 -20.01
CA ASP A 388 -22.18 10.77 -21.40
C ASP A 388 -20.88 11.43 -21.93
N GLY A 389 -19.81 11.42 -21.12
CA GLY A 389 -18.49 11.95 -21.47
C GLY A 389 -18.32 13.46 -21.22
N SER A 390 -19.32 14.14 -20.64
CA SER A 390 -19.20 15.57 -20.33
C SER A 390 -18.21 15.82 -19.18
N PRO A 391 -17.33 16.84 -19.29
CA PRO A 391 -16.34 17.11 -18.26
C PRO A 391 -16.99 17.71 -17.01
N VAL A 392 -16.52 17.25 -15.83
CA VAL A 392 -17.00 17.71 -14.53
C VAL A 392 -15.87 17.90 -13.55
N LEU A 393 -16.06 18.82 -12.61
CA LEU A 393 -15.26 18.95 -11.39
C LEU A 393 -16.12 18.50 -10.21
N HIS A 394 -15.59 17.53 -9.45
CA HIS A 394 -16.19 17.14 -8.19
C HIS A 394 -15.54 17.93 -7.06
N ALA A 395 -16.34 18.62 -6.26
CA ALA A 395 -15.93 19.25 -5.01
C ALA A 395 -16.35 18.34 -3.85
N LEU A 396 -15.38 17.83 -3.12
CA LEU A 396 -15.56 16.85 -2.04
C LEU A 396 -15.38 17.56 -0.70
N LEU A 397 -16.47 17.72 0.06
CA LEU A 397 -16.51 18.41 1.35
C LEU A 397 -16.20 17.40 2.46
N LEU A 398 -15.05 17.55 3.10
CA LEU A 398 -14.50 16.57 4.06
C LEU A 398 -15.24 16.50 5.41
N ASP A 399 -15.98 17.55 5.77
CA ASP A 399 -16.75 17.59 7.00
C ASP A 399 -18.16 18.19 6.75
N PRO A 400 -19.10 17.38 6.26
CA PRO A 400 -20.46 17.83 5.99
C PRO A 400 -21.17 18.39 7.23
N ALA A 401 -20.87 17.86 8.42
CA ALA A 401 -21.49 18.29 9.69
C ALA A 401 -21.10 19.72 10.07
N ALA A 402 -19.95 20.20 9.64
CA ALA A 402 -19.53 21.58 9.90
C ALA A 402 -20.23 22.63 8.99
N GLY A 403 -21.19 22.20 8.17
CA GLY A 403 -22.02 23.06 7.33
C GLY A 403 -21.33 23.57 6.06
N ALA A 404 -21.93 24.58 5.42
CA ALA A 404 -21.49 25.13 4.15
C ALA A 404 -20.03 25.66 4.19
N VAL A 405 -19.36 25.55 3.04
CA VAL A 405 -17.99 26.04 2.84
C VAL A 405 -18.04 27.17 1.82
N THR A 406 -17.53 28.34 2.20
CA THR A 406 -17.30 29.43 1.24
C THR A 406 -15.86 29.31 0.72
N LEU A 407 -15.72 29.14 -0.58
CA LEU A 407 -14.41 29.12 -1.23
C LEU A 407 -13.82 30.52 -1.25
N ASP A 408 -12.50 30.60 -1.12
CA ASP A 408 -11.81 31.89 -1.25
C ASP A 408 -11.93 32.50 -2.66
N ALA A 409 -11.51 33.75 -2.79
CA ALA A 409 -11.67 34.49 -4.03
C ALA A 409 -10.83 33.92 -5.19
N GLN A 410 -9.67 33.32 -4.89
CA GLN A 410 -8.77 32.77 -5.92
C GLN A 410 -9.34 31.48 -6.49
N VAL A 411 -9.77 30.54 -5.61
CA VAL A 411 -10.43 29.28 -6.01
C VAL A 411 -11.74 29.58 -6.75
N THR A 412 -12.52 30.57 -6.26
CA THR A 412 -13.78 30.98 -6.91
C THR A 412 -13.52 31.57 -8.30
N ALA A 413 -12.47 32.37 -8.50
CA ALA A 413 -12.10 32.90 -9.80
C ALA A 413 -11.69 31.79 -10.77
N ALA A 414 -10.84 30.88 -10.33
CA ALA A 414 -10.42 29.72 -11.13
C ALA A 414 -11.61 28.84 -11.56
N LEU A 415 -12.57 28.60 -10.67
CA LEU A 415 -13.79 27.85 -11.01
C LEU A 415 -14.65 28.56 -12.06
N ARG A 416 -14.77 29.90 -12.00
CA ARG A 416 -15.52 30.70 -12.98
C ARG A 416 -14.96 30.58 -14.39
N GLU A 417 -13.66 30.39 -14.54
CA GLU A 417 -13.03 30.23 -15.85
C GLU A 417 -13.43 28.95 -16.54
N ILE A 418 -13.68 27.87 -15.80
CA ILE A 418 -13.92 26.52 -16.35
C ILE A 418 -15.38 26.05 -16.25
N ALA A 419 -16.18 26.56 -15.29
CA ALA A 419 -17.55 26.10 -15.06
C ALA A 419 -18.54 26.60 -16.10
N GLU A 420 -19.56 25.77 -16.47
CA GLU A 420 -20.63 26.14 -17.39
C GLU A 420 -21.61 27.16 -16.79
N HIS A 421 -21.99 26.99 -15.54
CA HIS A 421 -22.96 27.83 -14.83
C HIS A 421 -22.38 28.33 -13.51
N GLN A 422 -22.67 29.60 -13.22
CA GLN A 422 -22.19 30.28 -12.02
C GLN A 422 -23.28 30.31 -10.95
N GLN A 423 -23.14 29.58 -9.89
CA GLN A 423 -23.83 29.84 -8.63
C GLN A 423 -22.87 30.57 -7.70
N VAL A 424 -22.77 31.87 -7.86
CA VAL A 424 -21.95 32.73 -7.00
C VAL A 424 -22.88 33.64 -6.22
N ASP A 425 -22.71 33.71 -4.91
CA ASP A 425 -23.44 34.68 -4.12
C ASP A 425 -22.99 36.11 -4.44
N GLY A 426 -23.78 37.11 -4.03
CA GLY A 426 -23.53 38.51 -4.36
C GLY A 426 -22.25 39.11 -3.74
N ALA A 427 -21.54 38.39 -2.86
CA ALA A 427 -20.31 38.82 -2.19
C ALA A 427 -19.02 38.32 -2.88
N GLY A 428 -19.13 37.51 -3.95
CA GLY A 428 -17.99 37.08 -4.77
C GLY A 428 -17.36 35.75 -4.39
N GLY A 429 -17.81 35.05 -3.35
CA GLY A 429 -17.39 33.70 -3.00
C GLY A 429 -18.41 32.63 -3.41
N LEU A 430 -17.92 31.49 -3.95
CA LEU A 430 -18.79 30.34 -4.19
C LEU A 430 -19.06 29.60 -2.89
N VAL A 431 -20.34 29.39 -2.57
CA VAL A 431 -20.76 28.65 -1.37
C VAL A 431 -21.14 27.24 -1.78
N LEU A 432 -20.43 26.26 -1.24
CA LEU A 432 -20.72 24.83 -1.38
C LEU A 432 -21.50 24.35 -0.14
N SER A 433 -22.71 23.87 -0.36
CA SER A 433 -23.54 23.32 0.72
C SER A 433 -23.45 21.79 0.71
N PRO A 434 -23.06 21.19 1.84
CA PRO A 434 -23.01 19.73 1.94
C PRO A 434 -24.42 19.13 1.93
N ASP A 435 -24.55 17.95 1.35
CA ASP A 435 -25.71 17.11 1.56
C ASP A 435 -25.46 16.20 2.79
N PRO A 436 -26.19 16.38 3.88
CA PRO A 436 -25.96 15.59 5.11
C PRO A 436 -26.22 14.08 4.92
N ARG A 437 -26.90 13.68 3.84
CA ARG A 437 -27.14 12.27 3.51
C ARG A 437 -25.88 11.56 3.02
N HIS A 438 -24.85 12.29 2.61
CA HIS A 438 -23.60 11.74 2.07
C HIS A 438 -22.61 11.24 3.15
N GLY A 439 -22.96 11.33 4.44
CA GLY A 439 -22.16 10.77 5.53
C GLY A 439 -20.79 11.47 5.71
N ALA A 440 -19.69 10.73 5.57
CA ALA A 440 -18.34 11.17 5.92
C ALA A 440 -17.80 12.31 5.04
N VAL A 441 -18.10 12.28 3.73
CA VAL A 441 -17.72 13.29 2.73
C VAL A 441 -18.92 13.55 1.82
N SER A 442 -19.26 14.82 1.61
CA SER A 442 -20.31 15.22 0.66
C SER A 442 -19.72 15.61 -0.68
N VAL A 443 -20.35 15.20 -1.77
CA VAL A 443 -19.88 15.45 -3.13
C VAL A 443 -20.82 16.44 -3.83
N ALA A 444 -20.26 17.51 -4.39
CA ALA A 444 -20.93 18.43 -5.27
C ALA A 444 -20.27 18.36 -6.66
N THR A 445 -21.08 18.14 -7.72
CA THR A 445 -20.57 18.04 -9.09
C THR A 445 -20.85 19.35 -9.82
N ILE A 446 -19.81 19.91 -10.43
CA ILE A 446 -19.84 21.17 -11.17
C ILE A 446 -19.56 20.86 -12.64
N PRO A 447 -20.54 21.05 -13.55
CA PRO A 447 -20.34 20.92 -14.99
C PRO A 447 -19.28 21.89 -15.52
N LEU A 448 -18.40 21.43 -16.38
CA LEU A 448 -17.36 22.23 -17.00
C LEU A 448 -17.64 22.46 -18.49
N ARG A 449 -17.15 23.58 -19.01
CA ARG A 449 -17.22 23.89 -20.45
C ARG A 449 -16.33 22.96 -21.27
N GLU A 450 -15.16 22.69 -20.74
CA GLU A 450 -14.16 21.79 -21.30
C GLU A 450 -13.27 21.25 -20.20
N MET A 451 -12.57 20.16 -20.46
CA MET A 451 -11.58 19.63 -19.51
C MET A 451 -10.40 20.61 -19.44
N PRO A 452 -10.03 21.11 -18.25
CA PRO A 452 -8.88 22.00 -18.12
C PRO A 452 -7.62 21.32 -18.65
N ALA A 453 -6.76 22.09 -19.31
CA ALA A 453 -5.45 21.60 -19.73
C ALA A 453 -4.66 21.11 -18.50
N ARG A 454 -3.92 20.03 -18.66
CA ARG A 454 -2.96 19.60 -17.64
C ARG A 454 -1.87 20.68 -17.58
N GLY A 455 -1.70 21.30 -16.41
CA GLY A 455 -0.63 22.23 -16.15
C GLY A 455 0.74 21.57 -16.25
#